data_ea40febaa411b9717445ac012669fc80
#
_entry.id   ea40febaa411b9717445ac012669fc80
#
_cell.length_a   1.000
_cell.length_b   1.000
_cell.length_c   1.000
_cell.angle_alpha   90.00
_cell.angle_beta   90.00
_cell.angle_gamma   90.00
#
_symmetry.space_group_name_H-M   'P 1'
#
loop_
_entity.id
_entity.type
_entity.pdbx_description
1 polymer ?
#
loop_
_entity_poly.entity_id
_entity_poly.type
_entity_poly.pdbx_seq_one_letter_code
_entity_poly.pdbx_strand_id
1 'polypeptide(L)'
;MKSERFKLVCLGNRGGMFYCKDTQTGSRTSLKTFDRKEAERLVFHKNEADGQPHINRRIGLAYLAAADPDLVRRTWRAVMDDILKDKHGPTLVRTERAMRDEAFKLIEDKLLVETRAEDLLEVLRAGGTCTNVFLRRLQNHALDLGWLPVAALPKKLFPKVKHQQKRAITAAEHARILAREGNPERRDYYDLCWHLGGSQTDVATLHAEDIDYQARSYCYGRHKTGSLGGTRLGPKAWELIVRRPRTGPLFPYLNTVREADRATEFHQRCVGLGIAGVSLQSYRYAWAERSANTGYPERYAQRALGQNSKIVHRAYARKAQGQLPSLEDYEAVLSSGKLIVLKHEQEVPESSSLASQPA
;
A
#
# COMPACT_ATOMS: atom_id res chain seq x y z
N MET A 1 -32.12 -36.10 30.32
CA MET A 1 -32.73 -35.10 29.45
C MET A 1 -31.69 -34.02 29.16
N LYS A 2 -31.29 -33.79 27.90
CA LYS A 2 -30.43 -32.63 27.55
C LYS A 2 -31.21 -31.35 27.86
N SER A 3 -30.67 -30.46 28.69
CA SER A 3 -31.29 -29.17 28.96
C SER A 3 -31.30 -28.36 27.70
N GLU A 4 -32.46 -27.83 27.31
CA GLU A 4 -32.60 -26.97 26.14
C GLU A 4 -31.74 -25.72 26.32
N ARG A 5 -30.93 -25.41 25.30
CA ARG A 5 -30.03 -24.27 25.30
C ARG A 5 -30.78 -22.95 25.23
N PHE A 6 -31.83 -22.90 24.43
CA PHE A 6 -32.62 -21.69 24.24
C PHE A 6 -33.91 -21.73 25.03
N LYS A 7 -34.20 -20.67 25.79
CA LYS A 7 -35.43 -20.54 26.59
C LYS A 7 -36.20 -19.28 26.20
N LEU A 8 -37.53 -19.41 26.18
CA LEU A 8 -38.42 -18.29 25.99
C LEU A 8 -38.45 -17.39 27.21
N VAL A 9 -38.35 -16.09 27.04
CA VAL A 9 -38.46 -15.08 28.11
C VAL A 9 -39.33 -13.94 27.62
N CYS A 10 -40.31 -13.56 28.47
CA CYS A 10 -41.10 -12.35 28.28
C CYS A 10 -40.61 -11.26 29.21
N LEU A 11 -40.32 -10.07 28.68
CA LEU A 11 -39.90 -8.93 29.49
C LEU A 11 -41.06 -7.96 29.64
N GLY A 12 -41.71 -7.96 30.82
CA GLY A 12 -42.88 -7.13 31.10
C GLY A 12 -42.69 -5.63 30.94
N ASN A 13 -41.45 -5.14 31.19
CA ASN A 13 -41.08 -3.72 31.05
C ASN A 13 -40.87 -3.27 29.61
N ARG A 14 -41.05 -4.13 28.58
CA ARG A 14 -40.90 -3.81 27.17
C ARG A 14 -42.15 -4.20 26.36
N GLY A 15 -43.31 -3.88 26.86
CA GLY A 15 -44.58 -4.04 26.14
C GLY A 15 -44.98 -5.49 25.84
N GLY A 16 -44.47 -6.49 26.58
CA GLY A 16 -44.86 -7.90 26.39
C GLY A 16 -44.16 -8.62 25.22
N MET A 17 -43.13 -8.02 24.61
CA MET A 17 -42.36 -8.64 23.51
C MET A 17 -41.58 -9.86 24.03
N PHE A 18 -41.55 -10.93 23.23
CA PHE A 18 -40.84 -12.16 23.54
C PHE A 18 -39.37 -12.13 23.11
N TYR A 19 -38.52 -12.75 23.93
CA TYR A 19 -37.08 -12.87 23.72
C TYR A 19 -36.65 -14.33 23.85
N CYS A 20 -35.65 -14.70 23.11
CA CYS A 20 -34.93 -15.95 23.24
C CYS A 20 -33.68 -15.73 24.11
N LYS A 21 -33.55 -16.43 25.25
CA LYS A 21 -32.37 -16.43 26.12
C LYS A 21 -31.51 -17.65 25.80
N ASP A 22 -30.26 -17.44 25.43
CA ASP A 22 -29.24 -18.47 25.34
C ASP A 22 -28.72 -18.77 26.77
N THR A 23 -28.90 -19.99 27.24
CA THR A 23 -28.51 -20.39 28.61
C THR A 23 -27.01 -20.59 28.79
N GLN A 24 -26.25 -20.76 27.68
CA GLN A 24 -24.80 -20.90 27.71
C GLN A 24 -24.08 -19.53 27.76
N THR A 25 -24.55 -18.58 26.96
CA THR A 25 -23.91 -17.24 26.85
C THR A 25 -24.61 -16.19 27.70
N GLY A 26 -25.81 -16.47 28.20
CA GLY A 26 -26.65 -15.51 28.92
C GLY A 26 -27.27 -14.42 28.03
N SER A 27 -26.95 -14.39 26.74
CA SER A 27 -27.44 -13.40 25.81
C SER A 27 -28.96 -13.50 25.53
N ARG A 28 -29.61 -12.38 25.25
CA ARG A 28 -31.04 -12.31 24.92
C ARG A 28 -31.21 -11.66 23.54
N THR A 29 -31.95 -12.36 22.66
CA THR A 29 -32.27 -11.88 21.31
C THR A 29 -33.76 -11.70 21.18
N SER A 30 -34.24 -10.56 20.68
CA SER A 30 -35.66 -10.34 20.44
C SER A 30 -36.16 -11.26 19.33
N LEU A 31 -37.34 -11.87 19.56
CA LEU A 31 -38.05 -12.68 18.56
C LEU A 31 -38.95 -11.84 17.65
N LYS A 32 -39.04 -10.54 17.92
CA LYS A 32 -39.84 -9.56 17.14
C LYS A 32 -41.32 -9.93 17.02
N THR A 33 -41.84 -10.70 17.96
CA THR A 33 -43.23 -11.09 18.03
C THR A 33 -43.80 -10.88 19.43
N PHE A 34 -45.11 -10.61 19.51
CA PHE A 34 -45.92 -10.53 20.74
C PHE A 34 -46.79 -11.76 20.90
N ASP A 35 -46.86 -12.61 19.85
CA ASP A 35 -47.64 -13.87 19.93
C ASP A 35 -46.80 -14.95 20.61
N ARG A 36 -47.33 -15.46 21.71
CA ARG A 36 -46.70 -16.51 22.51
C ARG A 36 -46.51 -17.82 21.73
N LYS A 37 -47.50 -18.21 20.90
CA LYS A 37 -47.41 -19.47 20.16
C LYS A 37 -46.33 -19.39 19.08
N GLU A 38 -46.26 -18.25 18.40
CA GLU A 38 -45.19 -18.01 17.46
C GLU A 38 -43.82 -17.97 18.09
N ALA A 39 -43.70 -17.30 19.24
CA ALA A 39 -42.46 -17.24 20.02
C ALA A 39 -41.99 -18.63 20.51
N GLU A 40 -42.88 -19.46 20.99
CA GLU A 40 -42.59 -20.84 21.41
C GLU A 40 -42.13 -21.68 20.20
N ARG A 41 -42.78 -21.54 19.05
CA ARG A 41 -42.37 -22.20 17.80
C ARG A 41 -40.98 -21.80 17.36
N LEU A 42 -40.66 -20.52 17.42
CA LEU A 42 -39.33 -20.00 17.06
C LEU A 42 -38.24 -20.52 18.00
N VAL A 43 -38.49 -20.58 19.29
CA VAL A 43 -37.55 -21.15 20.29
C VAL A 43 -37.39 -22.65 20.10
N PHE A 44 -38.49 -23.37 19.85
CA PHE A 44 -38.44 -24.81 19.55
C PHE A 44 -37.55 -25.09 18.32
N HIS A 45 -37.78 -24.39 17.18
CA HIS A 45 -36.95 -24.58 16.01
C HIS A 45 -35.50 -24.19 16.23
N LYS A 46 -35.23 -23.23 17.11
CA LYS A 46 -33.86 -22.83 17.44
C LYS A 46 -33.14 -23.91 18.27
N ASN A 47 -33.84 -24.58 19.17
CA ASN A 47 -33.30 -25.72 19.94
C ASN A 47 -33.13 -26.96 19.04
N GLU A 48 -34.07 -27.21 18.13
CA GLU A 48 -33.99 -28.29 17.16
C GLU A 48 -32.76 -28.06 16.22
N ALA A 49 -32.59 -26.83 15.75
CA ALA A 49 -31.44 -26.45 14.94
C ALA A 49 -30.10 -26.62 15.67
N ASP A 50 -30.02 -26.27 16.95
CA ASP A 50 -28.83 -26.47 17.79
C ASP A 50 -28.50 -27.96 17.98
N GLY A 51 -29.54 -28.83 18.00
CA GLY A 51 -29.39 -30.28 18.11
C GLY A 51 -28.93 -30.99 16.83
N GLN A 52 -29.04 -30.33 15.67
CA GLN A 52 -28.79 -30.95 14.35
C GLN A 52 -27.92 -30.07 13.42
N PRO A 53 -26.72 -29.65 13.83
CA PRO A 53 -25.91 -28.68 13.06
C PRO A 53 -25.50 -29.20 11.68
N HIS A 54 -25.34 -30.50 11.50
CA HIS A 54 -24.99 -31.10 10.19
C HIS A 54 -26.14 -31.04 9.18
N ILE A 55 -27.38 -31.16 9.62
CA ILE A 55 -28.56 -31.05 8.74
C ILE A 55 -28.72 -29.60 8.31
N ASN A 56 -28.63 -28.66 9.25
CA ASN A 56 -28.71 -27.22 8.94
C ASN A 56 -27.63 -26.79 7.94
N ARG A 57 -26.41 -27.31 8.07
CA ARG A 57 -25.33 -27.08 7.13
C ARG A 57 -25.70 -27.58 5.73
N ARG A 58 -26.23 -28.79 5.61
CA ARG A 58 -26.66 -29.36 4.33
C ARG A 58 -27.79 -28.55 3.69
N ILE A 59 -28.76 -28.13 4.50
CA ILE A 59 -29.85 -27.25 4.03
C ILE A 59 -29.26 -25.91 3.54
N GLY A 60 -28.39 -25.28 4.31
CA GLY A 60 -27.71 -24.03 3.92
C GLY A 60 -26.93 -24.16 2.61
N LEU A 61 -26.18 -25.25 2.45
CA LEU A 61 -25.46 -25.53 1.19
C LEU A 61 -26.41 -25.78 0.02
N ALA A 62 -27.55 -26.45 0.24
CA ALA A 62 -28.54 -26.66 -0.81
C ALA A 62 -29.17 -25.34 -1.28
N TYR A 63 -29.47 -24.41 -0.37
CA TYR A 63 -29.95 -23.08 -0.75
C TYR A 63 -28.91 -22.29 -1.52
N LEU A 64 -27.65 -22.31 -1.10
CA LEU A 64 -26.57 -21.64 -1.82
C LEU A 64 -26.36 -22.25 -3.21
N ALA A 65 -26.39 -23.58 -3.32
CA ALA A 65 -26.25 -24.29 -4.60
C ALA A 65 -27.43 -24.06 -5.57
N ALA A 66 -28.63 -23.79 -5.04
CA ALA A 66 -29.78 -23.45 -5.87
C ALA A 66 -29.65 -22.08 -6.55
N ALA A 67 -28.95 -21.14 -5.89
CA ALA A 67 -28.68 -19.80 -6.43
C ALA A 67 -27.47 -19.81 -7.38
N ASP A 68 -26.40 -20.52 -7.02
CA ASP A 68 -25.16 -20.69 -7.82
C ASP A 68 -24.57 -22.07 -7.53
N PRO A 69 -24.75 -23.04 -8.44
CA PRO A 69 -24.21 -24.41 -8.27
C PRO A 69 -22.69 -24.46 -8.09
N ASP A 70 -21.98 -23.50 -8.67
CA ASP A 70 -20.53 -23.43 -8.58
C ASP A 70 -20.05 -22.90 -7.22
N LEU A 71 -20.90 -22.15 -6.49
CA LEU A 71 -20.55 -21.57 -5.20
C LEU A 71 -20.09 -22.65 -4.19
N VAL A 72 -20.72 -23.80 -4.19
CA VAL A 72 -20.42 -24.91 -3.28
C VAL A 72 -19.21 -25.76 -3.72
N ARG A 73 -18.71 -25.53 -4.94
CA ARG A 73 -17.58 -26.27 -5.53
C ARG A 73 -16.29 -25.46 -5.59
N ARG A 74 -16.38 -24.12 -5.45
CA ARG A 74 -15.22 -23.24 -5.56
C ARG A 74 -14.24 -23.47 -4.42
N THR A 75 -12.97 -23.62 -4.77
CA THR A 75 -11.85 -23.75 -3.84
C THR A 75 -11.05 -22.44 -3.76
N TRP A 76 -10.12 -22.34 -2.80
CA TRP A 76 -9.17 -21.24 -2.76
C TRP A 76 -8.27 -21.20 -3.98
N ARG A 77 -7.96 -22.36 -4.59
CA ARG A 77 -7.24 -22.44 -5.87
C ARG A 77 -7.99 -21.67 -6.98
N ALA A 78 -9.29 -21.83 -7.07
CA ALA A 78 -10.08 -21.08 -8.04
C ALA A 78 -9.98 -19.57 -7.84
N VAL A 79 -9.93 -19.10 -6.59
CA VAL A 79 -9.70 -17.67 -6.27
C VAL A 79 -8.29 -17.22 -6.66
N MET A 80 -7.27 -18.07 -6.42
CA MET A 80 -5.89 -17.78 -6.80
C MET A 80 -5.74 -17.69 -8.32
N ASP A 81 -6.38 -18.58 -9.06
CA ASP A 81 -6.34 -18.58 -10.52
C ASP A 81 -7.09 -17.38 -11.10
N ASP A 82 -8.23 -17.02 -10.50
CA ASP A 82 -9.02 -15.89 -10.97
C ASP A 82 -8.31 -14.55 -10.76
N ILE A 83 -7.71 -14.34 -9.60
CA ILE A 83 -6.96 -13.09 -9.31
C ILE A 83 -5.76 -12.89 -10.24
N LEU A 84 -5.25 -13.95 -10.88
CA LEU A 84 -4.14 -13.88 -11.82
C LEU A 84 -4.57 -13.39 -13.21
N LYS A 85 -5.83 -13.61 -13.62
CA LYS A 85 -6.34 -13.30 -14.97
C LYS A 85 -6.12 -11.83 -15.36
N ASP A 86 -6.31 -10.92 -14.42
CA ASP A 86 -6.18 -9.47 -14.66
C ASP A 86 -4.78 -8.92 -14.38
N LYS A 87 -3.81 -9.77 -14.12
CA LYS A 87 -2.45 -9.32 -13.80
C LYS A 87 -1.53 -9.49 -15.00
N HIS A 88 -0.64 -8.51 -15.21
CA HIS A 88 0.30 -8.50 -16.31
C HIS A 88 1.71 -8.11 -15.85
N GLY A 89 2.70 -8.49 -16.62
CA GLY A 89 4.11 -8.12 -16.42
C GLY A 89 4.65 -8.48 -15.03
N PRO A 90 5.44 -7.61 -14.39
CA PRO A 90 6.07 -7.87 -13.10
C PRO A 90 5.07 -8.14 -11.97
N THR A 91 3.84 -7.61 -12.08
CA THR A 91 2.79 -7.84 -11.08
C THR A 91 2.28 -9.26 -11.14
N LEU A 92 2.12 -9.84 -12.34
CA LEU A 92 1.75 -11.24 -12.52
C LEU A 92 2.81 -12.14 -11.88
N VAL A 93 4.08 -12.00 -12.26
CA VAL A 93 5.20 -12.82 -11.74
C VAL A 93 5.27 -12.75 -10.20
N ARG A 94 5.09 -11.57 -9.64
CA ARG A 94 5.08 -11.39 -8.18
C ARG A 94 3.88 -12.09 -7.53
N THR A 95 2.70 -12.02 -8.15
CA THR A 95 1.49 -12.62 -7.61
C THR A 95 1.57 -14.14 -7.70
N GLU A 96 1.98 -14.70 -8.84
CA GLU A 96 2.23 -16.13 -8.99
C GLU A 96 3.22 -16.68 -7.96
N ARG A 97 4.35 -15.98 -7.77
CA ARG A 97 5.33 -16.38 -6.75
C ARG A 97 4.72 -16.40 -5.35
N ALA A 98 3.85 -15.43 -5.04
CA ALA A 98 3.20 -15.39 -3.74
C ALA A 98 2.16 -16.50 -3.56
N MET A 99 1.45 -16.91 -4.64
CA MET A 99 0.50 -18.03 -4.59
C MET A 99 1.19 -19.39 -4.41
N ARG A 100 2.47 -19.50 -4.76
CA ARG A 100 3.28 -20.72 -4.55
C ARG A 100 3.87 -20.82 -3.13
N ASP A 101 3.50 -19.92 -2.21
CA ASP A 101 3.92 -20.01 -0.80
C ASP A 101 3.37 -21.31 -0.19
N GLU A 102 4.23 -22.10 0.44
CA GLU A 102 3.88 -23.40 1.07
C GLU A 102 2.70 -23.28 2.05
N ALA A 103 2.56 -22.12 2.71
CA ALA A 103 1.45 -21.87 3.61
C ALA A 103 0.08 -21.94 2.92
N PHE A 104 -0.01 -21.63 1.64
CA PHE A 104 -1.28 -21.68 0.89
C PHE A 104 -1.71 -23.11 0.55
N LYS A 105 -0.79 -24.08 0.53
CA LYS A 105 -1.12 -25.50 0.33
C LYS A 105 -2.10 -26.02 1.39
N LEU A 106 -2.14 -25.39 2.57
CA LEU A 106 -3.07 -25.76 3.65
C LEU A 106 -4.54 -25.50 3.28
N ILE A 107 -4.80 -24.61 2.33
CA ILE A 107 -6.17 -24.21 1.96
C ILE A 107 -6.47 -24.30 0.47
N GLU A 108 -5.48 -24.44 -0.41
CA GLU A 108 -5.68 -24.29 -1.86
C GLU A 108 -6.81 -25.16 -2.44
N ASP A 109 -6.94 -26.40 -1.97
CA ASP A 109 -7.98 -27.35 -2.40
C ASP A 109 -9.23 -27.32 -1.50
N LYS A 110 -9.23 -26.48 -0.45
CA LYS A 110 -10.36 -26.38 0.46
C LYS A 110 -11.48 -25.55 -0.16
N LEU A 111 -12.72 -26.03 0.03
CA LEU A 111 -13.91 -25.32 -0.42
C LEU A 111 -14.07 -23.99 0.34
N LEU A 112 -14.40 -22.92 -0.38
CA LEU A 112 -14.64 -21.59 0.21
C LEU A 112 -15.75 -21.63 1.28
N VAL A 113 -16.85 -22.29 0.97
CA VAL A 113 -18.02 -22.43 1.87
C VAL A 113 -17.73 -23.27 3.12
N GLU A 114 -16.66 -24.05 3.12
CA GLU A 114 -16.23 -24.88 4.24
C GLU A 114 -15.10 -24.27 5.07
N THR A 115 -14.57 -23.17 4.61
CA THR A 115 -13.42 -22.50 5.24
C THR A 115 -13.86 -21.86 6.56
N ARG A 116 -13.13 -22.17 7.62
CA ARG A 116 -13.29 -21.58 8.96
C ARG A 116 -12.18 -20.59 9.23
N ALA A 117 -12.38 -19.76 10.26
CA ALA A 117 -11.37 -18.81 10.70
C ALA A 117 -10.05 -19.51 11.11
N GLU A 118 -10.16 -20.69 11.73
CA GLU A 118 -9.02 -21.49 12.18
C GLU A 118 -8.11 -21.90 11.04
N ASP A 119 -8.68 -22.27 9.89
CA ASP A 119 -7.92 -22.67 8.70
C ASP A 119 -7.05 -21.51 8.19
N LEU A 120 -7.62 -20.30 8.12
CA LEU A 120 -6.89 -19.11 7.67
C LEU A 120 -5.88 -18.63 8.71
N LEU A 121 -6.14 -18.82 10.00
CA LEU A 121 -5.19 -18.56 11.08
C LEU A 121 -4.00 -19.51 11.02
N GLU A 122 -4.21 -20.78 10.63
CA GLU A 122 -3.12 -21.74 10.41
C GLU A 122 -2.21 -21.32 9.26
N VAL A 123 -2.78 -20.90 8.13
CA VAL A 123 -2.02 -20.31 7.01
C VAL A 123 -1.19 -19.10 7.47
N LEU A 124 -1.78 -18.22 8.30
CA LEU A 124 -1.07 -17.04 8.81
C LEU A 124 0.06 -17.38 9.78
N ARG A 125 -0.05 -18.51 10.52
CA ARG A 125 1.03 -19.00 11.40
C ARG A 125 2.16 -19.66 10.61
N ALA A 126 1.82 -20.40 9.56
CA ALA A 126 2.79 -21.06 8.69
C ALA A 126 3.53 -20.09 7.77
N GLY A 127 2.87 -18.99 7.38
CA GLY A 127 3.41 -18.03 6.42
C GLY A 127 3.99 -16.76 7.05
N GLY A 128 4.48 -15.87 6.18
CA GLY A 128 5.09 -14.61 6.57
C GLY A 128 4.21 -13.38 6.27
N THR A 129 4.85 -12.21 6.28
CA THR A 129 4.18 -10.93 5.93
C THR A 129 3.57 -10.95 4.53
N CYS A 130 4.24 -11.58 3.57
CA CYS A 130 3.75 -11.71 2.20
C CYS A 130 2.46 -12.53 2.17
N THR A 131 2.46 -13.69 2.81
CA THR A 131 1.29 -14.57 2.97
C THR A 131 0.10 -13.83 3.56
N ASN A 132 0.31 -13.06 4.65
CA ASN A 132 -0.74 -12.25 5.26
C ASN A 132 -1.34 -11.23 4.27
N VAL A 133 -0.49 -10.51 3.52
CA VAL A 133 -0.96 -9.53 2.53
C VAL A 133 -1.76 -10.19 1.42
N PHE A 134 -1.30 -11.34 0.91
CA PHE A 134 -1.97 -12.03 -0.17
C PHE A 134 -3.23 -12.77 0.29
N LEU A 135 -3.23 -13.38 1.48
CA LEU A 135 -4.44 -14.00 2.04
C LEU A 135 -5.59 -12.99 2.20
N ARG A 136 -5.28 -11.76 2.66
CA ARG A 136 -6.27 -10.67 2.70
C ARG A 136 -6.82 -10.33 1.32
N ARG A 137 -5.94 -10.31 0.30
CA ARG A 137 -6.35 -10.02 -1.07
C ARG A 137 -7.23 -11.12 -1.64
N LEU A 138 -6.88 -12.39 -1.41
CA LEU A 138 -7.69 -13.54 -1.83
C LEU A 138 -9.07 -13.51 -1.17
N GLN A 139 -9.14 -13.30 0.16
CA GLN A 139 -10.42 -13.22 0.84
C GLN A 139 -11.27 -12.04 0.34
N ASN A 140 -10.69 -10.85 0.16
CA ASN A 140 -11.42 -9.70 -0.36
C ASN A 140 -11.90 -9.96 -1.80
N HIS A 141 -11.03 -10.53 -2.64
CA HIS A 141 -11.40 -10.86 -4.02
C HIS A 141 -12.59 -11.84 -4.08
N ALA A 142 -12.56 -12.89 -3.25
CA ALA A 142 -13.66 -13.84 -3.16
C ALA A 142 -14.96 -13.21 -2.62
N LEU A 143 -14.86 -12.22 -1.72
CA LEU A 143 -16.01 -11.44 -1.23
C LEU A 143 -16.55 -10.52 -2.33
N ASP A 144 -15.67 -9.81 -3.05
CA ASP A 144 -16.03 -8.86 -4.11
C ASP A 144 -16.73 -9.57 -5.29
N LEU A 145 -16.34 -10.83 -5.57
CA LEU A 145 -16.99 -11.69 -6.57
C LEU A 145 -18.27 -12.37 -6.05
N GLY A 146 -18.63 -12.20 -4.79
CA GLY A 146 -19.75 -12.91 -4.17
C GLY A 146 -19.52 -14.42 -3.98
N TRP A 147 -18.29 -14.92 -4.14
CA TRP A 147 -17.92 -16.32 -3.92
C TRP A 147 -17.84 -16.69 -2.43
N LEU A 148 -17.62 -15.71 -1.58
CA LEU A 148 -17.77 -15.81 -0.13
C LEU A 148 -18.92 -14.90 0.31
N PRO A 149 -19.96 -15.42 0.99
CA PRO A 149 -21.07 -14.60 1.47
C PRO A 149 -20.64 -13.69 2.64
N VAL A 150 -19.66 -14.14 3.42
CA VAL A 150 -19.09 -13.41 4.56
C VAL A 150 -17.61 -13.69 4.67
N ALA A 151 -16.86 -12.79 5.31
CA ALA A 151 -15.45 -12.98 5.56
C ALA A 151 -15.21 -14.20 6.47
N ALA A 152 -14.46 -15.19 5.96
CA ALA A 152 -14.07 -16.37 6.74
C ALA A 152 -13.18 -15.98 7.95
N LEU A 153 -12.30 -14.98 7.77
CA LEU A 153 -11.50 -14.39 8.84
C LEU A 153 -11.79 -12.89 8.97
N PRO A 154 -12.34 -12.41 10.09
CA PRO A 154 -12.57 -11.00 10.37
C PRO A 154 -11.28 -10.17 10.30
N LYS A 155 -11.36 -8.93 9.77
CA LYS A 155 -10.20 -8.03 9.61
C LYS A 155 -9.38 -7.84 10.90
N LYS A 156 -10.03 -7.87 12.06
CA LYS A 156 -9.40 -7.70 13.38
C LYS A 156 -8.45 -8.85 13.75
N LEU A 157 -8.68 -10.05 13.22
CA LEU A 157 -7.89 -11.25 13.52
C LEU A 157 -6.65 -11.38 12.63
N PHE A 158 -6.57 -10.64 11.54
CA PHE A 158 -5.33 -10.60 10.76
C PHE A 158 -4.22 -9.87 11.52
N PRO A 159 -3.01 -10.44 11.60
CA PRO A 159 -1.86 -9.77 12.20
C PRO A 159 -1.58 -8.42 11.52
N LYS A 160 -1.22 -7.41 12.31
CA LYS A 160 -0.79 -6.12 11.76
C LYS A 160 0.50 -6.30 10.97
N VAL A 161 0.50 -5.87 9.71
CA VAL A 161 1.71 -5.88 8.88
C VAL A 161 2.62 -4.75 9.35
N LYS A 162 3.75 -5.14 9.96
CA LYS A 162 4.81 -4.19 10.34
C LYS A 162 5.77 -4.07 9.16
N HIS A 163 5.74 -2.94 8.46
CA HIS A 163 6.74 -2.66 7.44
C HIS A 163 8.04 -2.19 8.12
N GLN A 164 9.14 -2.86 7.80
CA GLN A 164 10.45 -2.41 8.25
C GLN A 164 10.73 -1.02 7.66
N GLN A 165 10.93 -0.04 8.53
CA GLN A 165 11.12 1.35 8.11
C GLN A 165 12.56 1.50 7.60
N LYS A 166 12.70 1.86 6.34
CA LYS A 166 13.99 2.25 5.78
C LYS A 166 14.40 3.60 6.35
N ARG A 167 15.70 3.82 6.52
CA ARG A 167 16.25 5.10 6.95
C ARG A 167 16.87 5.86 5.78
N ALA A 168 17.00 7.14 5.93
CA ALA A 168 17.79 7.98 5.04
C ALA A 168 19.29 7.67 5.15
N ILE A 169 20.03 7.94 4.09
CA ILE A 169 21.49 8.01 4.08
C ILE A 169 21.88 9.40 4.62
N THR A 170 22.82 9.47 5.54
CA THR A 170 23.38 10.74 6.01
C THR A 170 24.37 11.31 5.01
N ALA A 171 24.65 12.61 5.08
CA ALA A 171 25.65 13.26 4.23
C ALA A 171 27.06 12.64 4.39
N ALA A 172 27.44 12.29 5.62
CA ALA A 172 28.71 11.64 5.91
C ALA A 172 28.79 10.22 5.29
N GLU A 173 27.71 9.44 5.39
CA GLU A 173 27.64 8.11 4.75
C GLU A 173 27.69 8.23 3.23
N HIS A 174 26.98 9.19 2.65
CA HIS A 174 27.02 9.46 1.22
C HIS A 174 28.43 9.77 0.74
N ALA A 175 29.14 10.67 1.43
CA ALA A 175 30.53 11.00 1.10
C ALA A 175 31.45 9.76 1.16
N ARG A 176 31.29 8.90 2.17
CA ARG A 176 32.04 7.63 2.29
C ARG A 176 31.72 6.66 1.14
N ILE A 177 30.46 6.58 0.74
CA ILE A 177 30.02 5.74 -0.40
C ILE A 177 30.69 6.22 -1.68
N LEU A 178 30.67 7.53 -1.96
CA LEU A 178 31.30 8.11 -3.15
C LEU A 178 32.82 7.91 -3.15
N ALA A 179 33.49 8.12 -2.01
CA ALA A 179 34.93 7.94 -1.88
C ALA A 179 35.38 6.48 -2.11
N ARG A 180 34.53 5.52 -1.76
CA ARG A 180 34.83 4.08 -1.93
C ARG A 180 34.50 3.58 -3.35
N GLU A 181 33.66 4.29 -4.11
CA GLU A 181 33.25 3.84 -5.43
C GLU A 181 34.32 4.12 -6.49
N GLY A 182 34.91 3.06 -7.01
CA GLY A 182 35.94 3.14 -8.03
C GLY A 182 35.42 3.32 -9.47
N ASN A 183 34.17 2.88 -9.73
CA ASN A 183 33.58 3.05 -11.04
C ASN A 183 32.98 4.47 -11.18
N PRO A 184 33.48 5.30 -12.12
CA PRO A 184 33.06 6.70 -12.24
C PRO A 184 31.58 6.85 -12.63
N GLU A 185 31.02 5.93 -13.45
CA GLU A 185 29.60 5.98 -13.81
C GLU A 185 28.72 5.71 -12.60
N ARG A 186 29.07 4.71 -11.81
CA ARG A 186 28.33 4.32 -10.62
C ARG A 186 28.44 5.36 -9.51
N ARG A 187 29.62 5.98 -9.36
CA ARG A 187 29.82 7.08 -8.43
C ARG A 187 28.93 8.27 -8.75
N ASP A 188 28.90 8.70 -10.02
CA ASP A 188 28.07 9.83 -10.47
C ASP A 188 26.57 9.48 -10.39
N TYR A 189 26.21 8.22 -10.60
CA TYR A 189 24.84 7.73 -10.39
C TYR A 189 24.38 7.85 -8.91
N TYR A 190 25.23 7.44 -7.96
CA TYR A 190 24.90 7.58 -6.53
C TYR A 190 24.78 9.05 -6.14
N ASP A 191 25.66 9.89 -6.66
CA ASP A 191 25.63 11.32 -6.39
C ASP A 191 24.41 11.98 -7.02
N LEU A 192 24.02 11.59 -8.23
CA LEU A 192 22.80 12.06 -8.84
C LEU A 192 21.53 11.59 -8.09
N CYS A 193 21.52 10.34 -7.58
CA CYS A 193 20.45 9.86 -6.70
C CYS A 193 20.30 10.73 -5.43
N TRP A 194 21.42 11.20 -4.85
CA TRP A 194 21.42 12.12 -3.73
C TRP A 194 20.82 13.46 -4.06
N HIS A 195 21.13 14.01 -5.24
CA HIS A 195 20.68 15.33 -5.64
C HIS A 195 19.24 15.36 -6.17
N LEU A 196 18.80 14.33 -6.88
CA LEU A 196 17.46 14.28 -7.49
C LEU A 196 16.40 13.59 -6.61
N GLY A 197 16.79 12.70 -5.70
CA GLY A 197 15.86 11.90 -4.90
C GLY A 197 15.01 10.92 -5.72
N GLY A 198 15.35 10.69 -7.00
CA GLY A 198 14.67 9.73 -7.86
C GLY A 198 14.75 8.29 -7.33
N SER A 199 13.93 7.39 -7.86
CA SER A 199 14.11 5.97 -7.55
C SER A 199 15.35 5.44 -8.27
N GLN A 200 15.88 4.31 -7.81
CA GLN A 200 17.07 3.72 -8.44
C GLN A 200 16.87 3.45 -9.93
N THR A 201 15.68 3.06 -10.35
CA THR A 201 15.39 2.81 -11.76
C THR A 201 15.21 4.12 -12.50
N ASP A 202 14.42 5.07 -11.99
CA ASP A 202 14.18 6.36 -12.65
C ASP A 202 15.49 7.10 -12.95
N VAL A 203 16.47 7.08 -12.02
CA VAL A 203 17.76 7.73 -12.23
C VAL A 203 18.68 6.92 -13.17
N ALA A 204 18.70 5.59 -13.04
CA ALA A 204 19.53 4.74 -13.90
C ALA A 204 19.09 4.74 -15.37
N THR A 205 17.79 4.94 -15.62
CA THR A 205 17.20 4.99 -16.97
C THR A 205 16.94 6.40 -17.47
N LEU A 206 17.51 7.42 -16.82
CA LEU A 206 17.38 8.81 -17.26
C LEU A 206 18.15 9.02 -18.55
N HIS A 207 17.50 9.63 -19.53
CA HIS A 207 18.06 9.93 -20.84
C HIS A 207 18.47 11.40 -20.96
N ALA A 208 19.38 11.70 -21.86
CA ALA A 208 19.78 13.07 -22.16
C ALA A 208 18.62 13.90 -22.72
N GLU A 209 17.68 13.26 -23.36
CA GLU A 209 16.46 13.85 -23.94
C GLU A 209 15.45 14.27 -22.83
N ASP A 210 15.58 13.74 -21.62
CA ASP A 210 14.79 14.16 -20.44
C ASP A 210 15.30 15.48 -19.83
N ILE A 211 16.45 16.01 -20.32
CA ILE A 211 17.13 17.18 -19.79
C ILE A 211 16.91 18.40 -20.72
N ASP A 212 16.33 19.44 -20.16
CA ASP A 212 16.36 20.76 -20.78
C ASP A 212 17.65 21.46 -20.36
N TYR A 213 18.59 21.51 -21.31
CA TYR A 213 19.92 22.11 -21.12
C TYR A 213 19.89 23.63 -21.02
N GLN A 214 18.87 24.30 -21.59
CA GLN A 214 18.71 25.76 -21.50
C GLN A 214 18.11 26.15 -20.13
N ALA A 215 17.03 25.55 -19.80
CA ALA A 215 16.34 25.80 -18.50
C ALA A 215 17.06 25.14 -17.29
N ARG A 216 18.06 24.31 -17.54
CA ARG A 216 18.73 23.47 -16.53
C ARG A 216 17.70 22.74 -15.69
N SER A 217 16.80 22.03 -16.35
CA SER A 217 15.75 21.26 -15.71
C SER A 217 15.67 19.85 -16.27
N TYR A 218 15.01 18.97 -15.56
CA TYR A 218 14.72 17.61 -16.04
C TYR A 218 13.26 17.27 -15.79
N CYS A 219 12.71 16.44 -16.68
CA CYS A 219 11.38 15.90 -16.53
C CYS A 219 11.37 14.46 -17.04
N TYR A 220 10.91 13.54 -16.24
CA TYR A 220 10.84 12.12 -16.59
C TYR A 220 9.53 11.49 -16.15
N GLY A 221 9.07 10.50 -16.90
CA GLY A 221 7.96 9.63 -16.50
C GLY A 221 8.46 8.57 -15.53
N ARG A 222 7.89 8.49 -14.33
CA ARG A 222 8.26 7.44 -13.36
C ARG A 222 7.92 6.06 -13.88
N HIS A 223 8.90 5.18 -13.95
CA HIS A 223 8.75 3.83 -14.47
C HIS A 223 7.64 3.02 -13.78
N LYS A 224 7.45 3.22 -12.47
CA LYS A 224 6.46 2.47 -11.68
C LYS A 224 5.03 2.98 -11.82
N THR A 225 4.83 4.28 -12.02
CA THR A 225 3.49 4.91 -11.89
C THR A 225 3.10 5.75 -13.07
N GLY A 226 3.99 5.95 -14.05
CA GLY A 226 3.78 6.87 -15.17
C GLY A 226 3.67 8.34 -14.78
N SER A 227 3.67 8.67 -13.48
CA SER A 227 3.56 10.07 -13.04
C SER A 227 4.82 10.84 -13.38
N LEU A 228 4.64 12.09 -13.84
CA LEU A 228 5.76 12.97 -14.12
C LEU A 228 6.47 13.41 -12.84
N GLY A 229 7.79 13.32 -12.85
CA GLY A 229 8.68 13.87 -11.84
C GLY A 229 9.69 14.78 -12.49
N GLY A 230 10.18 15.77 -11.77
CA GLY A 230 11.19 16.66 -12.29
C GLY A 230 11.22 18.02 -11.59
N THR A 231 12.33 18.71 -11.74
CA THR A 231 12.55 20.06 -11.19
C THR A 231 13.75 20.70 -11.88
N ARG A 232 14.06 21.94 -11.52
CA ARG A 232 15.32 22.58 -11.90
C ARG A 232 16.49 21.87 -11.25
N LEU A 233 17.61 21.78 -11.99
CA LEU A 233 18.85 21.17 -11.52
C LEU A 233 19.66 22.20 -10.73
N GLY A 234 20.04 21.82 -9.53
CA GLY A 234 21.01 22.58 -8.75
C GLY A 234 22.43 22.47 -9.34
N PRO A 235 23.37 23.35 -8.94
CA PRO A 235 24.71 23.41 -9.52
C PRO A 235 25.42 22.05 -9.54
N LYS A 236 25.43 21.31 -8.43
CA LYS A 236 26.10 20.01 -8.33
C LYS A 236 25.47 18.93 -9.23
N ALA A 237 24.14 18.86 -9.26
CA ALA A 237 23.45 17.95 -10.19
C ALA A 237 23.74 18.31 -11.65
N TRP A 238 23.80 19.60 -11.96
CA TRP A 238 24.15 20.08 -13.29
C TRP A 238 25.57 19.68 -13.72
N GLU A 239 26.57 19.85 -12.85
CA GLU A 239 27.95 19.41 -13.08
C GLU A 239 28.05 17.90 -13.39
N LEU A 240 27.25 17.09 -12.72
CA LEU A 240 27.17 15.65 -12.97
C LEU A 240 26.60 15.37 -14.37
N ILE A 241 25.48 16.01 -14.71
CA ILE A 241 24.78 15.79 -15.97
C ILE A 241 25.60 16.24 -17.17
N VAL A 242 26.27 17.37 -17.09
CA VAL A 242 27.06 17.87 -18.24
C VAL A 242 28.28 17.00 -18.61
N ARG A 243 28.72 16.14 -17.66
CA ARG A 243 29.77 15.14 -17.86
C ARG A 243 29.27 13.85 -18.52
N ARG A 244 27.95 13.67 -18.61
CA ARG A 244 27.32 12.47 -19.16
C ARG A 244 27.06 12.63 -20.68
N PRO A 245 26.76 11.53 -21.39
CA PRO A 245 26.38 11.57 -22.79
C PRO A 245 25.27 12.58 -23.06
N ARG A 246 25.34 13.24 -24.21
CA ARG A 246 24.36 14.25 -24.65
C ARG A 246 23.21 13.66 -25.46
N THR A 247 23.23 12.36 -25.73
CA THR A 247 22.20 11.59 -26.43
C THR A 247 22.09 10.21 -25.80
N GLY A 248 20.86 9.70 -25.73
CA GLY A 248 20.58 8.40 -25.14
C GLY A 248 20.73 8.38 -23.59
N PRO A 249 20.96 7.20 -22.97
CA PRO A 249 21.01 7.06 -21.53
C PRO A 249 22.19 7.81 -20.92
N LEU A 250 21.94 8.55 -19.82
CA LEU A 250 23.00 9.23 -19.07
C LEU A 250 23.98 8.24 -18.42
N PHE A 251 23.51 7.05 -18.11
CA PHE A 251 24.28 5.96 -17.51
C PHE A 251 24.20 4.70 -18.38
N PRO A 252 24.96 4.63 -19.49
CA PRO A 252 24.84 3.57 -20.49
C PRO A 252 24.98 2.16 -19.90
N TYR A 253 25.97 1.92 -19.02
CA TYR A 253 26.17 0.64 -18.38
C TYR A 253 25.03 0.33 -17.37
N LEU A 254 24.73 1.26 -16.44
CA LEU A 254 23.73 1.05 -15.41
C LEU A 254 22.31 0.92 -15.98
N ASN A 255 22.03 1.49 -17.14
CA ASN A 255 20.77 1.31 -17.83
C ASN A 255 20.52 -0.15 -18.24
N THR A 256 21.58 -0.92 -18.52
CA THR A 256 21.50 -2.33 -18.88
C THR A 256 21.48 -3.26 -17.67
N VAL A 257 21.90 -2.79 -16.49
CA VAL A 257 21.96 -3.58 -15.25
C VAL A 257 20.58 -3.71 -14.64
N ARG A 258 20.19 -4.92 -14.24
CA ARG A 258 18.89 -5.16 -13.60
C ARG A 258 18.80 -4.45 -12.24
N GLU A 259 17.59 -4.05 -11.87
CA GLU A 259 17.33 -3.37 -10.60
C GLU A 259 17.86 -4.15 -9.38
N ALA A 260 17.68 -5.46 -9.36
CA ALA A 260 18.14 -6.32 -8.28
C ALA A 260 19.67 -6.33 -8.16
N ASP A 261 20.38 -6.34 -9.30
CA ASP A 261 21.85 -6.38 -9.32
C ASP A 261 22.43 -5.03 -8.87
N ARG A 262 21.86 -3.91 -9.30
CA ARG A 262 22.21 -2.58 -8.77
C ARG A 262 22.01 -2.49 -7.25
N ALA A 263 20.91 -3.04 -6.76
CA ALA A 263 20.61 -3.04 -5.33
C ALA A 263 21.58 -3.92 -4.53
N THR A 264 21.95 -5.09 -5.05
CA THR A 264 22.90 -6.02 -4.44
C THR A 264 24.28 -5.40 -4.35
N GLU A 265 24.75 -4.80 -5.44
CA GLU A 265 26.04 -4.13 -5.52
C GLU A 265 26.15 -2.96 -4.55
N PHE A 266 25.12 -2.13 -4.47
CA PHE A 266 25.04 -1.06 -3.49
C PHE A 266 25.07 -1.59 -2.05
N HIS A 267 24.34 -2.67 -1.78
CA HIS A 267 24.33 -3.30 -0.46
C HIS A 267 25.73 -3.80 -0.07
N GLN A 268 26.43 -4.50 -0.97
CA GLN A 268 27.81 -4.97 -0.72
C GLN A 268 28.75 -3.80 -0.42
N ARG A 269 28.60 -2.67 -1.12
CA ARG A 269 29.36 -1.45 -0.88
C ARG A 269 29.11 -0.91 0.52
N CYS A 270 27.86 -0.82 0.92
CA CYS A 270 27.47 -0.35 2.24
C CYS A 270 27.98 -1.29 3.36
N VAL A 271 27.87 -2.61 3.17
CA VAL A 271 28.40 -3.61 4.11
C VAL A 271 29.92 -3.43 4.28
N GLY A 272 30.68 -3.29 3.19
CA GLY A 272 32.13 -3.06 3.23
C GLY A 272 32.54 -1.74 3.90
N LEU A 273 31.60 -0.81 4.09
CA LEU A 273 31.79 0.46 4.81
C LEU A 273 31.21 0.43 6.23
N GLY A 274 30.63 -0.69 6.68
CA GLY A 274 29.93 -0.77 7.97
C GLY A 274 28.65 0.09 8.03
N ILE A 275 28.03 0.41 6.88
CA ILE A 275 26.81 1.19 6.79
C ILE A 275 25.60 0.23 6.74
N ALA A 276 24.84 0.15 7.83
CA ALA A 276 23.70 -0.75 7.96
C ALA A 276 22.35 -0.05 7.77
N GLY A 277 21.30 -0.81 7.39
CA GLY A 277 19.92 -0.35 7.33
C GLY A 277 19.59 0.59 6.15
N VAL A 278 20.46 0.66 5.13
CA VAL A 278 20.29 1.48 3.94
C VAL A 278 20.14 0.64 2.67
N SER A 279 19.54 1.22 1.66
CA SER A 279 19.43 0.68 0.31
C SER A 279 19.44 1.85 -0.68
N LEU A 280 19.50 1.61 -1.98
CA LEU A 280 19.38 2.69 -2.99
C LEU A 280 18.13 3.56 -2.79
N GLN A 281 17.03 2.98 -2.31
CA GLN A 281 15.83 3.74 -1.95
C GLN A 281 16.07 4.75 -0.81
N SER A 282 17.10 4.56 0.01
CA SER A 282 17.45 5.45 1.13
C SER A 282 17.88 6.85 0.65
N TYR A 283 18.36 6.99 -0.58
CA TYR A 283 18.61 8.29 -1.20
C TYR A 283 17.35 9.13 -1.33
N ARG A 284 16.24 8.47 -1.69
CA ARG A 284 14.94 9.14 -1.79
C ARG A 284 14.40 9.58 -0.43
N TYR A 285 14.63 8.79 0.62
CA TYR A 285 14.35 9.22 1.99
C TYR A 285 15.22 10.41 2.39
N ALA A 286 16.52 10.36 2.11
CA ALA A 286 17.46 11.44 2.40
C ALA A 286 17.05 12.76 1.72
N TRP A 287 16.64 12.69 0.45
CA TRP A 287 16.19 13.86 -0.27
C TRP A 287 14.90 14.43 0.35
N ALA A 288 13.91 13.57 0.65
CA ALA A 288 12.65 13.99 1.25
C ALA A 288 12.84 14.58 2.66
N GLU A 289 13.71 13.99 3.49
CA GLU A 289 14.04 14.53 4.82
C GLU A 289 14.77 15.87 4.71
N ARG A 290 15.73 16.01 3.79
CA ARG A 290 16.44 17.28 3.56
C ARG A 290 15.49 18.37 3.07
N SER A 291 14.58 18.05 2.14
CA SER A 291 13.60 19.01 1.64
C SER A 291 12.68 19.51 2.75
N ALA A 292 12.23 18.61 3.63
CA ALA A 292 11.41 18.99 4.78
C ALA A 292 12.19 19.82 5.81
N ASN A 293 13.44 19.45 6.12
CA ASN A 293 14.30 20.18 7.07
C ASN A 293 14.64 21.61 6.61
N THR A 294 14.72 21.82 5.29
CA THR A 294 14.99 23.16 4.71
C THR A 294 13.74 23.99 4.45
N GLY A 295 12.55 23.48 4.84
CA GLY A 295 11.29 24.19 4.58
C GLY A 295 10.90 24.22 3.09
N TYR A 296 11.45 23.33 2.26
CA TYR A 296 11.05 23.24 0.86
C TYR A 296 9.57 22.86 0.73
N PRO A 297 8.74 23.61 -0.02
CA PRO A 297 7.31 23.40 -0.04
C PRO A 297 6.93 21.96 -0.39
N GLU A 298 6.07 21.35 0.44
CA GLU A 298 5.66 19.92 0.30
C GLU A 298 5.14 19.60 -1.10
N ARG A 299 4.35 20.52 -1.70
CA ARG A 299 3.83 20.34 -3.07
C ARG A 299 4.92 20.27 -4.13
N TYR A 300 6.00 21.04 -3.96
CA TYR A 300 7.15 21.03 -4.88
C TYR A 300 7.97 19.76 -4.70
N ALA A 301 8.16 19.33 -3.44
CA ALA A 301 8.84 18.09 -3.14
C ALA A 301 8.08 16.87 -3.71
N GLN A 302 6.75 16.85 -3.62
CA GLN A 302 5.92 15.82 -4.24
C GLN A 302 6.10 15.80 -5.76
N ARG A 303 6.06 16.95 -6.40
CA ARG A 303 6.22 17.08 -7.87
C ARG A 303 7.63 16.66 -8.32
N ALA A 304 8.67 17.12 -7.62
CA ALA A 304 10.05 16.72 -7.90
C ALA A 304 10.25 15.20 -7.83
N LEU A 305 9.63 14.57 -6.84
CA LEU A 305 9.68 13.12 -6.65
C LEU A 305 8.62 12.34 -7.47
N GLY A 306 7.75 13.01 -8.24
CA GLY A 306 6.65 12.38 -8.95
C GLY A 306 5.72 11.59 -8.03
N GLN A 307 5.34 12.17 -6.89
CA GLN A 307 4.46 11.55 -5.90
C GLN A 307 3.07 12.18 -5.94
N ASN A 308 2.03 11.37 -6.16
CA ASN A 308 0.65 11.85 -6.26
C ASN A 308 -0.08 11.92 -4.90
N SER A 309 0.55 11.43 -3.81
CA SER A 309 -0.08 11.35 -2.49
C SER A 309 0.77 12.04 -1.43
N LYS A 310 0.14 12.98 -0.69
CA LYS A 310 0.74 13.63 0.48
C LYS A 310 1.13 12.63 1.57
N ILE A 311 0.30 11.58 1.79
CA ILE A 311 0.56 10.53 2.77
C ILE A 311 1.84 9.78 2.43
N VAL A 312 2.04 9.45 1.15
CA VAL A 312 3.26 8.79 0.68
C VAL A 312 4.46 9.70 0.88
N HIS A 313 4.36 10.98 0.52
CA HIS A 313 5.46 11.93 0.70
C HIS A 313 5.86 12.07 2.18
N ARG A 314 4.89 12.28 3.05
CA ARG A 314 5.11 12.37 4.51
C ARG A 314 5.73 11.11 5.10
N ALA A 315 5.41 9.93 4.56
CA ALA A 315 6.07 8.69 4.98
C ALA A 315 7.58 8.68 4.64
N TYR A 316 7.99 9.29 3.53
CA TYR A 316 9.41 9.45 3.19
C TYR A 316 10.12 10.50 4.06
N ALA A 317 9.47 11.62 4.37
CA ALA A 317 10.01 12.69 5.19
C ALA A 317 9.78 12.50 6.71
N ARG A 318 9.30 11.33 7.13
CA ARG A 318 8.81 11.10 8.51
C ARG A 318 9.86 11.33 9.60
N LYS A 319 11.14 11.14 9.29
CA LYS A 319 12.25 11.35 10.23
C LYS A 319 12.89 12.73 10.09
N ALA A 320 12.34 13.58 9.23
CA ALA A 320 12.77 14.96 9.18
C ALA A 320 12.56 15.58 10.56
N GLN A 321 13.64 16.04 11.16
CA GLN A 321 13.60 16.87 12.35
C GLN A 321 13.50 18.31 11.89
N GLY A 322 12.32 18.69 11.39
CA GLY A 322 12.06 20.09 11.08
C GLY A 322 12.22 20.88 12.37
N GLN A 323 13.28 21.64 12.49
CA GLN A 323 13.33 22.72 13.43
C GLN A 323 12.28 23.73 12.94
N LEU A 324 11.09 23.64 13.51
CA LEU A 324 10.11 24.69 13.32
C LEU A 324 10.74 25.93 13.97
N PRO A 325 10.94 27.04 13.21
CA PRO A 325 11.34 28.28 13.82
C PRO A 325 10.31 28.66 14.87
N SER A 326 10.76 29.29 15.96
CA SER A 326 9.83 29.83 16.96
C SER A 326 8.93 30.86 16.28
N LEU A 327 7.78 31.12 16.85
CA LEU A 327 6.92 32.21 16.37
C LEU A 327 7.69 33.56 16.38
N GLU A 328 8.50 33.77 17.42
CA GLU A 328 9.32 34.96 17.57
C GLU A 328 10.38 35.11 16.46
N ASP A 329 11.00 34.00 16.02
CA ASP A 329 11.92 34.03 14.88
C ASP A 329 11.19 34.45 13.58
N TYR A 330 9.97 33.96 13.40
CA TYR A 330 9.13 34.34 12.27
C TYR A 330 8.70 35.80 12.29
N GLU A 331 8.30 36.30 13.46
CA GLU A 331 7.94 37.70 13.68
C GLU A 331 9.15 38.62 13.45
N ALA A 332 10.34 38.20 13.89
CA ALA A 332 11.58 38.95 13.67
C ALA A 332 11.94 39.01 12.16
N VAL A 333 11.74 37.94 11.40
CA VAL A 333 11.95 37.95 9.97
C VAL A 333 10.96 38.87 9.25
N LEU A 334 9.68 38.85 9.65
CA LEU A 334 8.66 39.76 9.12
C LEU A 334 8.96 41.20 9.43
N SER A 335 9.42 41.49 10.63
CA SER A 335 9.78 42.83 11.10
C SER A 335 11.04 43.40 10.45
N SER A 336 11.97 42.53 10.04
CA SER A 336 13.21 42.93 9.37
C SER A 336 13.07 43.28 7.89
N GLY A 337 11.86 43.22 7.32
CA GLY A 337 11.57 43.52 5.91
C GLY A 337 12.22 42.56 4.90
N LYS A 338 12.86 41.50 5.35
CA LYS A 338 13.39 40.41 4.50
C LYS A 338 12.31 39.40 4.17
N LEU A 339 11.18 39.84 3.69
CA LEU A 339 10.17 38.97 3.09
C LEU A 339 10.77 38.29 1.85
N ILE A 340 10.97 37.00 1.92
CA ILE A 340 10.97 36.17 0.71
C ILE A 340 9.52 36.16 0.26
N VAL A 341 9.16 37.13 -0.58
CA VAL A 341 7.87 37.19 -1.25
C VAL A 341 7.80 35.93 -2.12
N LEU A 342 7.09 34.91 -1.66
CA LEU A 342 6.59 33.86 -2.54
C LEU A 342 5.63 34.60 -3.49
N LYS A 343 6.12 34.94 -4.69
CA LYS A 343 5.27 35.51 -5.74
C LYS A 343 4.11 34.55 -5.94
N HIS A 344 2.94 34.98 -5.56
CA HIS A 344 1.69 34.34 -5.95
C HIS A 344 1.71 34.30 -7.48
N GLU A 345 1.44 33.16 -8.07
CA GLU A 345 1.24 33.02 -9.52
C GLU A 345 0.18 34.02 -9.94
N GLN A 346 0.56 34.91 -10.83
CA GLN A 346 -0.39 35.78 -11.50
C GLN A 346 -1.40 34.92 -12.23
N GLU A 347 -2.65 35.21 -12.02
CA GLU A 347 -3.79 34.69 -12.76
C GLU A 347 -3.49 34.82 -14.26
N VAL A 348 -3.62 33.72 -14.98
CA VAL A 348 -3.61 33.73 -16.45
C VAL A 348 -4.82 34.57 -16.87
N PRO A 349 -4.65 35.64 -17.65
CA PRO A 349 -5.80 36.40 -18.12
C PRO A 349 -6.65 35.51 -19.00
N GLU A 350 -7.93 35.40 -18.70
CA GLU A 350 -8.92 34.77 -19.57
C GLU A 350 -8.86 35.40 -20.95
N SER A 351 -8.56 34.58 -21.96
CA SER A 351 -8.63 34.97 -23.35
C SER A 351 -10.07 35.37 -23.70
N SER A 352 -10.24 36.68 -23.96
CA SER A 352 -11.45 37.25 -24.50
C SER A 352 -12.01 36.45 -25.68
N SER A 353 -13.25 36.03 -25.56
CA SER A 353 -14.08 35.47 -26.60
C SER A 353 -14.10 36.41 -27.83
N LEU A 354 -13.59 35.94 -28.93
CA LEU A 354 -13.87 36.55 -30.25
C LEU A 354 -15.30 36.18 -30.64
N ALA A 355 -16.15 37.22 -30.59
CA ALA A 355 -17.47 37.18 -31.13
C ALA A 355 -17.45 36.93 -32.64
N SER A 356 -18.11 35.90 -33.08
CA SER A 356 -18.50 35.67 -34.47
C SER A 356 -19.53 36.71 -34.88
N GLN A 357 -19.22 37.48 -35.93
CA GLN A 357 -20.25 38.18 -36.71
C GLN A 357 -20.60 37.35 -37.96
N PRO A 358 -21.87 37.33 -38.35
CA PRO A 358 -22.34 36.62 -39.56
C PRO A 358 -22.30 37.51 -40.79
N ALA A 359 -21.93 36.95 -41.92
CA ALA A 359 -22.38 37.36 -43.27
C ALA A 359 -22.32 36.15 -44.20
#